data_57b5b0091247d1ec5147c049dc3e7dc2
#
_entry.id   57b5b0091247d1ec5147c049dc3e7dc2
#
_cell.length_a   1.000
_cell.length_b   1.000
_cell.length_c   1.000
_cell.angle_alpha   90.00
_cell.angle_beta   90.00
_cell.angle_gamma   90.00
#
_symmetry.space_group_name_H-M   'P 1'
#
loop_
_entity.id
_entity.type
_entity.pdbx_description
1 polymer ?
#
loop_
_entity_poly.entity_id
_entity_poly.type
_entity_poly.pdbx_seq_one_letter_code
_entity_poly.pdbx_strand_id
1 'polypeptide(L)'
;MLFRSVKKMNISAILLAMVVVGGTGLLIAILLGIASEKFKVPVDEKEVAIRAELPGNNCGGCGYAGCDGLAKAIANGEAPVNGCPVGGAAAAEKISAIMGVEAGEFVKKVAFVKCAGTCEKASDKYQYSGVQSCIEAMNVPGAGPKGCEFGCMGFGSCAAVCPENAISIVNGIAHIDEEACVGCGKCAETC
;
A
#
# COMPACT_ATOMS: atom_id res chain seq x y z
N MET A 1 0.13 1.07 58.18
CA MET A 1 -0.88 0.00 58.01
C MET A 1 -2.16 0.61 57.45
N LEU A 2 -2.43 0.42 56.17
CA LEU A 2 -3.66 0.89 55.53
C LEU A 2 -4.68 -0.26 55.55
N PHE A 3 -5.68 -0.15 56.43
CA PHE A 3 -6.80 -1.08 56.46
C PHE A 3 -7.72 -0.78 55.26
N ARG A 4 -7.64 -1.64 54.22
CA ARG A 4 -8.59 -1.63 53.12
C ARG A 4 -9.91 -2.20 53.57
N SER A 5 -10.88 -1.33 53.84
CA SER A 5 -12.25 -1.74 54.15
C SER A 5 -12.83 -2.53 52.98
N VAL A 6 -12.99 -3.83 53.16
CA VAL A 6 -13.69 -4.71 52.21
C VAL A 6 -15.19 -4.43 52.36
N LYS A 7 -15.69 -3.50 51.52
CA LYS A 7 -17.12 -3.18 51.42
C LYS A 7 -17.83 -4.49 51.01
N LYS A 8 -18.81 -4.93 51.84
CA LYS A 8 -19.65 -6.12 51.54
C LYS A 8 -20.22 -5.94 50.13
N MET A 9 -19.85 -6.84 49.23
CA MET A 9 -20.38 -6.83 47.86
C MET A 9 -21.84 -7.15 47.87
N ASN A 10 -22.69 -6.18 47.44
CA ASN A 10 -24.11 -6.37 47.27
C ASN A 10 -24.34 -7.28 46.03
N ILE A 11 -24.67 -8.54 46.25
CA ILE A 11 -24.97 -9.50 45.20
C ILE A 11 -26.08 -9.02 44.29
N SER A 12 -27.09 -8.32 44.85
CA SER A 12 -28.17 -7.70 44.05
C SER A 12 -27.68 -6.63 43.10
N ALA A 13 -26.69 -5.82 43.50
CA ALA A 13 -26.10 -4.79 42.62
C ALA A 13 -25.29 -5.42 41.48
N ILE A 14 -24.59 -6.51 41.77
CA ILE A 14 -23.85 -7.26 40.76
C ILE A 14 -24.79 -7.92 39.73
N LEU A 15 -25.87 -8.54 40.22
CA LEU A 15 -26.89 -9.14 39.34
C LEU A 15 -27.60 -8.07 38.50
N LEU A 16 -27.92 -6.93 39.06
CA LEU A 16 -28.50 -5.82 38.32
C LEU A 16 -27.54 -5.30 37.22
N ALA A 17 -26.27 -5.14 37.56
CA ALA A 17 -25.25 -4.73 36.59
C ALA A 17 -25.11 -5.73 35.45
N MET A 18 -25.07 -7.04 35.74
CA MET A 18 -25.03 -8.09 34.74
C MET A 18 -26.26 -8.08 33.83
N VAL A 19 -27.46 -7.88 34.36
CA VAL A 19 -28.70 -7.78 33.56
C VAL A 19 -28.69 -6.56 32.67
N VAL A 20 -28.26 -5.40 33.17
CA VAL A 20 -28.21 -4.15 32.38
C VAL A 20 -27.14 -4.30 31.25
N VAL A 21 -25.94 -4.68 31.59
CA VAL A 21 -24.85 -4.83 30.59
C VAL A 21 -25.13 -5.96 29.58
N GLY A 22 -25.63 -7.10 30.06
CA GLY A 22 -26.02 -8.21 29.19
C GLY A 22 -27.21 -7.87 28.31
N GLY A 23 -28.22 -7.19 28.85
CA GLY A 23 -29.40 -6.74 28.10
C GLY A 23 -29.08 -5.70 27.04
N THR A 24 -28.24 -4.73 27.36
CA THR A 24 -27.78 -3.74 26.37
C THR A 24 -26.89 -4.39 25.28
N GLY A 25 -26.01 -5.31 25.65
CA GLY A 25 -25.19 -6.07 24.69
C GLY A 25 -26.03 -6.90 23.72
N LEU A 26 -27.04 -7.61 24.25
CA LEU A 26 -27.98 -8.40 23.43
C LEU A 26 -28.78 -7.53 22.47
N LEU A 27 -29.28 -6.38 22.94
CA LEU A 27 -30.03 -5.44 22.13
C LEU A 27 -29.18 -4.88 20.99
N ILE A 28 -27.93 -4.49 21.26
CA ILE A 28 -26.98 -4.01 20.25
C ILE A 28 -26.68 -5.12 19.24
N ALA A 29 -26.45 -6.35 19.70
CA ALA A 29 -26.17 -7.47 18.82
C ALA A 29 -27.34 -7.76 17.84
N ILE A 30 -28.57 -7.72 18.33
CA ILE A 30 -29.77 -7.90 17.50
C ILE A 30 -29.90 -6.76 16.48
N LEU A 31 -29.73 -5.50 16.91
CA LEU A 31 -29.78 -4.35 16.00
C LEU A 31 -28.70 -4.41 14.93
N LEU A 32 -27.46 -4.78 15.27
CA LEU A 32 -26.39 -4.96 14.33
C LEU A 32 -26.66 -6.13 13.37
N GLY A 33 -27.24 -7.24 13.85
CA GLY A 33 -27.63 -8.37 13.00
C GLY A 33 -28.68 -7.96 11.95
N ILE A 34 -29.72 -7.26 12.36
CA ILE A 34 -30.76 -6.74 11.46
C ILE A 34 -30.18 -5.72 10.47
N ALA A 35 -29.31 -4.81 10.96
CA ALA A 35 -28.65 -3.84 10.10
C ALA A 35 -27.74 -4.51 9.07
N SER A 36 -26.96 -5.51 9.46
CA SER A 36 -26.09 -6.28 8.57
C SER A 36 -26.84 -6.95 7.44
N GLU A 37 -28.02 -7.53 7.72
CA GLU A 37 -28.85 -8.15 6.67
C GLU A 37 -29.49 -7.09 5.75
N LYS A 38 -29.98 -6.00 6.33
CA LYS A 38 -30.69 -4.97 5.57
C LYS A 38 -29.80 -4.08 4.72
N PHE A 39 -28.54 -3.88 5.16
CA PHE A 39 -27.53 -3.09 4.46
C PHE A 39 -26.48 -3.97 3.74
N LYS A 40 -26.78 -5.24 3.51
CA LYS A 40 -25.90 -6.12 2.75
C LYS A 40 -25.75 -5.60 1.33
N VAL A 41 -24.54 -5.17 0.99
CA VAL A 41 -24.19 -4.78 -0.38
C VAL A 41 -24.05 -6.06 -1.20
N PRO A 42 -24.80 -6.23 -2.30
CA PRO A 42 -24.58 -7.37 -3.19
C PRO A 42 -23.16 -7.30 -3.75
N VAL A 43 -22.36 -8.30 -3.45
CA VAL A 43 -21.00 -8.41 -4.01
C VAL A 43 -21.14 -9.19 -5.32
N ASP A 44 -20.66 -8.63 -6.42
CA ASP A 44 -20.63 -9.32 -7.71
C ASP A 44 -19.65 -10.50 -7.63
N GLU A 45 -20.11 -11.70 -7.98
CA GLU A 45 -19.27 -12.91 -8.01
C GLU A 45 -18.05 -12.73 -8.93
N LYS A 46 -18.19 -11.95 -9.99
CA LYS A 46 -17.07 -11.61 -10.88
C LYS A 46 -16.04 -10.75 -10.19
N GLU A 47 -16.46 -9.74 -9.39
CA GLU A 47 -15.56 -8.90 -8.62
C GLU A 47 -14.70 -9.74 -7.67
N VAL A 48 -15.32 -10.70 -6.95
CA VAL A 48 -14.61 -11.60 -6.03
C VAL A 48 -13.63 -12.50 -6.78
N ALA A 49 -14.03 -13.06 -7.92
CA ALA A 49 -13.17 -13.92 -8.73
C ALA A 49 -11.95 -13.13 -9.29
N ILE A 50 -12.18 -11.94 -9.83
CA ILE A 50 -11.10 -11.06 -10.30
C ILE A 50 -10.16 -10.67 -9.16
N ARG A 51 -10.74 -10.35 -7.99
CA ARG A 51 -9.95 -9.98 -6.80
C ARG A 51 -9.02 -11.10 -6.34
N ALA A 52 -9.46 -12.36 -6.46
CA ALA A 52 -8.65 -13.53 -6.09
C ALA A 52 -7.44 -13.73 -7.01
N GLU A 53 -7.52 -13.31 -8.28
CA GLU A 53 -6.42 -13.42 -9.25
C GLU A 53 -5.45 -12.22 -9.21
N LEU A 54 -5.82 -11.14 -8.52
CA LEU A 54 -4.94 -9.99 -8.31
C LEU A 54 -3.94 -10.26 -7.18
N PRO A 55 -2.69 -9.75 -7.28
CA PRO A 55 -1.61 -10.07 -6.33
C PRO A 55 -1.84 -9.58 -4.89
N GLY A 56 -2.80 -8.72 -4.64
CA GLY A 56 -3.16 -8.29 -3.28
C GLY A 56 -2.26 -7.23 -2.66
N ASN A 57 -1.25 -6.73 -3.36
CA ASN A 57 -0.27 -5.77 -2.85
C ASN A 57 -0.87 -4.38 -2.51
N ASN A 58 -2.09 -4.09 -2.99
CA ASN A 58 -2.77 -2.80 -2.80
C ASN A 58 -1.88 -1.59 -3.05
N CYS A 59 -0.97 -1.69 -4.04
CA CYS A 59 0.09 -0.71 -4.27
C CYS A 59 -0.39 0.60 -4.91
N GLY A 60 -1.57 0.62 -5.52
CA GLY A 60 -2.09 1.80 -6.23
C GLY A 60 -1.48 2.05 -7.61
N GLY A 61 -0.47 1.27 -8.05
CA GLY A 61 0.24 1.48 -9.31
C GLY A 61 -0.61 1.37 -10.58
N CYS A 62 -1.82 0.82 -10.46
CA CYS A 62 -2.85 0.81 -11.51
C CYS A 62 -3.73 2.08 -11.53
N GLY A 63 -3.55 3.01 -10.60
CA GLY A 63 -4.36 4.23 -10.46
C GLY A 63 -5.66 4.05 -9.66
N TYR A 64 -5.92 2.86 -9.13
CA TYR A 64 -7.09 2.56 -8.30
C TYR A 64 -6.71 2.45 -6.81
N ALA A 65 -7.68 2.67 -5.93
CA ALA A 65 -7.51 2.61 -4.48
C ALA A 65 -7.37 1.16 -3.98
N GLY A 66 -6.30 0.47 -4.43
CA GLY A 66 -6.03 -0.93 -4.09
C GLY A 66 -6.63 -1.93 -5.07
N CYS A 67 -6.37 -3.22 -4.80
CA CYS A 67 -6.80 -4.31 -5.68
C CYS A 67 -8.32 -4.49 -5.71
N ASP A 68 -9.02 -4.14 -4.62
CA ASP A 68 -10.49 -4.18 -4.59
C ASP A 68 -11.11 -3.15 -5.54
N GLY A 69 -10.56 -1.93 -5.56
CA GLY A 69 -11.00 -0.89 -6.50
C GLY A 69 -10.76 -1.26 -7.96
N LEU A 70 -9.62 -1.88 -8.25
CA LEU A 70 -9.32 -2.37 -9.60
C LEU A 70 -10.24 -3.54 -9.99
N ALA A 71 -10.46 -4.51 -9.10
CA ALA A 71 -11.34 -5.65 -9.35
C ALA A 71 -12.77 -5.19 -9.71
N LYS A 72 -13.30 -4.24 -8.95
CA LYS A 72 -14.61 -3.63 -9.20
C LYS A 72 -14.65 -2.90 -10.55
N ALA A 73 -13.63 -2.10 -10.86
CA ALA A 73 -13.56 -1.38 -12.13
C ALA A 73 -13.47 -2.33 -13.33
N ILE A 74 -12.72 -3.44 -13.22
CA ILE A 74 -12.68 -4.48 -14.28
C ILE A 74 -14.03 -5.18 -14.41
N ALA A 75 -14.67 -5.58 -13.30
CA ALA A 75 -15.97 -6.23 -13.32
C ALA A 75 -17.04 -5.36 -14.01
N ASN A 76 -16.98 -4.04 -13.80
CA ASN A 76 -17.87 -3.07 -14.45
C ASN A 76 -17.47 -2.72 -15.90
N GLY A 77 -16.31 -3.18 -16.39
CA GLY A 77 -15.79 -2.81 -17.71
C GLY A 77 -15.17 -1.41 -17.80
N GLU A 78 -14.92 -0.75 -16.66
CA GLU A 78 -14.31 0.59 -16.58
C GLU A 78 -12.78 0.53 -16.66
N ALA A 79 -12.18 -0.62 -16.36
CA ALA A 79 -10.74 -0.83 -16.44
C ALA A 79 -10.40 -2.02 -17.36
N PRO A 80 -9.27 -1.98 -18.07
CA PRO A 80 -8.83 -3.10 -18.89
C PRO A 80 -8.36 -4.28 -18.02
N VAL A 81 -8.53 -5.50 -18.51
CA VAL A 81 -8.15 -6.75 -17.82
C VAL A 81 -6.64 -6.85 -17.54
N ASN A 82 -5.80 -6.16 -18.32
CA ASN A 82 -4.36 -6.06 -18.16
C ASN A 82 -3.92 -4.82 -17.33
N GLY A 83 -4.83 -4.19 -16.58
CA GLY A 83 -4.58 -2.94 -15.85
C GLY A 83 -3.66 -3.07 -14.63
N CYS A 84 -3.35 -4.29 -14.17
CA CYS A 84 -2.47 -4.50 -13.01
C CYS A 84 -0.98 -4.63 -13.43
N PRO A 85 -0.10 -3.66 -13.12
CA PRO A 85 1.31 -3.77 -13.49
C PRO A 85 2.05 -4.87 -12.72
N VAL A 86 1.65 -5.12 -11.47
CA VAL A 86 2.29 -6.12 -10.60
C VAL A 86 1.85 -7.54 -10.97
N GLY A 87 0.58 -7.73 -11.32
CA GLY A 87 0.04 -9.02 -11.77
C GLY A 87 0.55 -9.46 -13.13
N GLY A 88 0.95 -8.52 -13.96
CA GLY A 88 1.53 -8.77 -15.27
C GLY A 88 0.63 -9.56 -16.21
N ALA A 89 1.23 -10.25 -17.18
CA ALA A 89 0.52 -11.06 -18.17
C ALA A 89 -0.25 -12.23 -17.54
N ALA A 90 0.32 -12.88 -16.51
CA ALA A 90 -0.29 -14.04 -15.88
C ALA A 90 -1.63 -13.72 -15.20
N ALA A 91 -1.73 -12.57 -14.50
CA ALA A 91 -3.00 -12.12 -13.94
C ALA A 91 -3.98 -11.67 -15.05
N ALA A 92 -3.47 -10.98 -16.09
CA ALA A 92 -4.30 -10.54 -17.21
C ALA A 92 -4.97 -11.71 -17.95
N GLU A 93 -4.26 -12.81 -18.21
CA GLU A 93 -4.80 -14.01 -18.84
C GLU A 93 -5.93 -14.64 -18.02
N LYS A 94 -5.76 -14.77 -16.71
CA LYS A 94 -6.77 -15.33 -15.81
C LYS A 94 -8.01 -14.45 -15.71
N ILE A 95 -7.79 -13.14 -15.57
CA ILE A 95 -8.87 -12.16 -15.50
C ILE A 95 -9.63 -12.10 -16.84
N SER A 96 -8.92 -12.21 -17.97
CA SER A 96 -9.54 -12.26 -19.30
C SER A 96 -10.44 -13.47 -19.46
N ALA A 97 -10.03 -14.63 -18.94
CA ALA A 97 -10.87 -15.84 -18.93
C ALA A 97 -12.15 -15.66 -18.10
N ILE A 98 -12.09 -14.98 -16.94
CA ILE A 98 -13.25 -14.67 -16.10
C ILE A 98 -14.21 -13.70 -16.82
N MET A 99 -13.66 -12.68 -17.47
CA MET A 99 -14.44 -11.65 -18.16
C MET A 99 -14.93 -12.07 -19.55
N GLY A 100 -14.34 -13.12 -20.15
CA GLY A 100 -14.65 -13.58 -21.51
C GLY A 100 -14.17 -12.61 -22.60
N VAL A 101 -13.10 -11.85 -22.33
CA VAL A 101 -12.48 -10.91 -23.26
C VAL A 101 -11.02 -11.31 -23.52
N GLU A 102 -10.47 -10.92 -24.66
CA GLU A 102 -9.05 -11.19 -24.92
C GLU A 102 -8.16 -10.31 -24.05
N ALA A 103 -7.12 -10.91 -23.45
CA ALA A 103 -6.08 -10.18 -22.76
C ALA A 103 -5.31 -9.35 -23.81
N GLY A 104 -5.40 -8.04 -23.73
CA GLY A 104 -4.60 -7.16 -24.59
C GLY A 104 -3.09 -7.34 -24.36
N GLU A 105 -2.26 -6.81 -25.24
CA GLU A 105 -0.82 -6.87 -25.13
C GLU A 105 -0.36 -6.23 -23.82
N PHE A 106 0.43 -6.98 -23.03
CA PHE A 106 1.01 -6.48 -21.78
C PHE A 106 2.42 -5.95 -22.03
N VAL A 107 2.61 -4.65 -21.89
CA VAL A 107 3.93 -4.01 -21.96
C VAL A 107 4.49 -3.83 -20.55
N LYS A 108 5.55 -4.57 -20.21
CA LYS A 108 6.24 -4.41 -18.92
C LYS A 108 6.84 -3.02 -18.81
N LYS A 109 6.42 -2.24 -17.81
CA LYS A 109 7.02 -0.95 -17.47
C LYS A 109 8.04 -1.17 -16.34
N VAL A 110 9.20 -0.55 -16.46
CA VAL A 110 10.24 -0.56 -15.45
C VAL A 110 10.61 0.86 -15.04
N ALA A 111 11.01 1.05 -13.78
CA ALA A 111 11.53 2.32 -13.33
C ALA A 111 12.90 2.58 -13.98
N PHE A 112 13.20 3.83 -14.25
CA PHE A 112 14.49 4.25 -14.82
C PHE A 112 15.05 5.46 -14.06
N VAL A 113 16.31 5.36 -13.62
CA VAL A 113 16.99 6.45 -12.91
C VAL A 113 17.74 7.31 -13.93
N LYS A 114 17.28 8.55 -14.13
CA LYS A 114 17.89 9.48 -15.11
C LYS A 114 19.21 10.11 -14.63
N CYS A 115 19.66 9.81 -13.40
CA CYS A 115 20.86 10.38 -12.81
C CYS A 115 22.08 9.50 -13.04
N ALA A 116 23.15 10.06 -13.59
CA ALA A 116 24.47 9.43 -13.71
C ALA A 116 25.52 10.05 -12.76
N GLY A 117 25.08 10.85 -11.78
CA GLY A 117 25.93 11.55 -10.81
C GLY A 117 26.39 10.68 -9.67
N THR A 118 27.28 9.71 -9.93
CA THR A 118 27.94 8.88 -8.91
C THR A 118 28.81 9.73 -7.99
N CYS A 119 29.27 9.17 -6.87
CA CYS A 119 30.20 9.85 -5.95
C CYS A 119 31.52 10.30 -6.63
N GLU A 120 31.90 9.69 -7.75
CA GLU A 120 33.05 10.06 -8.52
C GLU A 120 32.79 11.23 -9.49
N LYS A 121 31.54 11.37 -9.96
CA LYS A 121 31.17 12.35 -11.00
C LYS A 121 30.49 13.60 -10.45
N ALA A 122 29.87 13.50 -9.29
CA ALA A 122 29.17 14.60 -8.63
C ALA A 122 29.80 14.88 -7.28
N SER A 123 30.31 16.11 -7.08
CA SER A 123 30.84 16.56 -5.82
C SER A 123 29.71 16.93 -4.84
N ASP A 124 29.97 16.79 -3.57
CA ASP A 124 29.08 17.29 -2.53
C ASP A 124 29.40 18.75 -2.22
N LYS A 125 28.38 19.57 -1.97
CA LYS A 125 28.48 20.98 -1.56
C LYS A 125 28.98 21.10 -0.13
N TYR A 126 28.57 20.15 0.73
CA TYR A 126 28.88 20.11 2.16
C TYR A 126 28.68 18.68 2.70
N GLN A 127 29.25 18.44 3.87
CA GLN A 127 29.04 17.17 4.57
C GLN A 127 27.69 17.19 5.30
N TYR A 128 26.80 16.29 4.91
CA TYR A 128 25.48 16.16 5.49
C TYR A 128 25.49 15.25 6.72
N SER A 129 25.03 15.76 7.85
CA SER A 129 24.98 15.05 9.14
C SER A 129 23.55 14.86 9.66
N GLY A 130 22.54 14.96 8.77
CA GLY A 130 21.13 14.80 9.11
C GLY A 130 20.61 13.37 8.94
N VAL A 131 19.27 13.25 8.93
CA VAL A 131 18.57 11.99 8.70
C VAL A 131 18.90 11.47 7.30
N GLN A 132 19.27 10.19 7.18
CA GLN A 132 19.60 9.55 5.92
C GLN A 132 18.32 9.20 5.12
N SER A 133 17.64 10.26 4.68
CA SER A 133 16.41 10.21 3.87
C SER A 133 16.50 11.26 2.79
N CYS A 134 16.16 10.88 1.54
CA CYS A 134 16.16 11.82 0.43
C CYS A 134 15.16 12.95 0.65
N ILE A 135 13.98 12.65 1.20
CA ILE A 135 12.91 13.61 1.46
C ILE A 135 13.37 14.66 2.48
N GLU A 136 13.97 14.21 3.58
CA GLU A 136 14.47 15.10 4.63
C GLU A 136 15.67 15.95 4.14
N ALA A 137 16.55 15.33 3.37
CA ALA A 137 17.71 16.03 2.82
C ALA A 137 17.34 17.11 1.80
N MET A 138 16.25 16.96 1.08
CA MET A 138 15.75 17.99 0.14
C MET A 138 15.20 19.24 0.84
N ASN A 139 14.79 19.12 2.11
CA ASN A 139 14.25 20.23 2.89
C ASN A 139 15.33 21.15 3.49
N VAL A 140 16.60 20.77 3.41
CA VAL A 140 17.69 21.66 3.89
C VAL A 140 18.05 22.71 2.83
N PRO A 141 18.62 23.87 3.23
CA PRO A 141 19.03 24.91 2.30
C PRO A 141 19.95 24.38 1.20
N GLY A 142 19.62 24.66 -0.07
CA GLY A 142 20.36 24.19 -1.23
C GLY A 142 19.92 22.82 -1.75
N ALA A 143 18.74 22.33 -1.33
CA ALA A 143 18.13 21.08 -1.81
C ALA A 143 19.05 19.84 -1.67
N GLY A 144 19.75 19.76 -0.53
CA GLY A 144 20.60 18.63 -0.18
C GLY A 144 22.09 18.82 -0.47
N PRO A 145 22.93 17.87 -0.01
CA PRO A 145 24.38 17.97 -0.05
C PRO A 145 24.97 17.86 -1.44
N LYS A 146 24.28 17.23 -2.40
CA LYS A 146 24.82 16.99 -3.73
C LYS A 146 24.94 18.26 -4.56
N GLY A 147 26.00 18.38 -5.35
CA GLY A 147 26.25 19.55 -6.19
C GLY A 147 25.17 19.81 -7.24
N CYS A 148 24.47 18.79 -7.69
CA CYS A 148 23.31 18.87 -8.58
C CYS A 148 22.01 18.83 -7.78
N GLU A 149 21.21 19.90 -7.84
CA GLU A 149 19.91 20.00 -7.13
C GLU A 149 18.87 18.98 -7.61
N PHE A 150 18.99 18.50 -8.85
CA PHE A 150 18.13 17.47 -9.43
C PHE A 150 18.75 16.08 -9.39
N GLY A 151 19.91 15.93 -8.76
CA GLY A 151 20.64 14.68 -8.69
C GLY A 151 20.05 13.72 -7.67
N CYS A 152 20.24 12.42 -7.91
CA CYS A 152 19.91 11.40 -6.91
C CYS A 152 20.75 11.62 -5.64
N MET A 153 20.09 11.75 -4.47
CA MET A 153 20.77 11.93 -3.18
C MET A 153 21.46 10.67 -2.67
N GLY A 154 21.04 9.50 -3.13
CA GLY A 154 21.64 8.24 -2.74
C GLY A 154 21.28 7.72 -1.36
N PHE A 155 20.34 8.32 -0.63
CA PHE A 155 19.94 7.87 0.71
C PHE A 155 18.92 6.72 0.72
N GLY A 156 18.44 6.28 -0.43
CA GLY A 156 17.66 5.05 -0.55
C GLY A 156 16.18 5.15 -0.17
N SER A 157 15.57 6.35 -0.08
CA SER A 157 14.13 6.46 0.19
C SER A 157 13.28 5.69 -0.81
N CYS A 158 13.67 5.65 -2.10
CA CYS A 158 13.01 4.85 -3.13
C CYS A 158 13.19 3.34 -2.91
N ALA A 159 14.34 2.90 -2.40
CA ALA A 159 14.59 1.49 -2.08
C ALA A 159 13.74 1.03 -0.89
N ALA A 160 13.58 1.88 0.13
CA ALA A 160 12.78 1.58 1.32
C ALA A 160 11.28 1.36 1.02
N VAL A 161 10.74 1.99 -0.03
CA VAL A 161 9.32 1.84 -0.43
C VAL A 161 9.10 0.78 -1.50
N CYS A 162 10.16 0.16 -2.03
CA CYS A 162 10.05 -0.83 -3.09
C CYS A 162 9.57 -2.17 -2.51
N PRO A 163 8.36 -2.66 -2.88
CA PRO A 163 7.82 -3.92 -2.36
C PRO A 163 8.60 -5.16 -2.86
N GLU A 164 9.23 -5.05 -4.04
CA GLU A 164 9.98 -6.14 -4.67
C GLU A 164 11.50 -6.07 -4.41
N ASN A 165 11.96 -5.11 -3.58
CA ASN A 165 13.38 -4.90 -3.32
C ASN A 165 14.23 -4.74 -4.60
N ALA A 166 13.63 -4.26 -5.69
CA ALA A 166 14.26 -4.09 -6.99
C ALA A 166 15.19 -2.87 -7.08
N ILE A 167 15.46 -2.17 -5.97
CA ILE A 167 16.25 -0.94 -5.97
C ILE A 167 17.40 -1.06 -4.97
N SER A 168 18.61 -0.86 -5.44
CA SER A 168 19.82 -0.78 -4.63
C SER A 168 20.50 0.58 -4.81
N ILE A 169 21.28 1.00 -3.81
CA ILE A 169 22.10 2.20 -3.93
C ILE A 169 23.54 1.80 -4.21
N VAL A 170 24.03 2.19 -5.36
CA VAL A 170 25.38 1.89 -5.82
C VAL A 170 26.09 3.20 -6.18
N ASN A 171 27.26 3.42 -5.62
CA ASN A 171 28.08 4.64 -5.83
C ASN A 171 27.27 5.95 -5.65
N GLY A 172 26.39 6.00 -4.64
CA GLY A 172 25.61 7.20 -4.30
C GLY A 172 24.46 7.52 -5.25
N ILE A 173 24.02 6.58 -6.09
CA ILE A 173 22.82 6.68 -6.92
C ILE A 173 21.98 5.41 -6.81
N ALA A 174 20.69 5.53 -7.05
CA ALA A 174 19.80 4.37 -7.13
C ALA A 174 20.06 3.59 -8.43
N HIS A 175 20.08 2.27 -8.30
CA HIS A 175 20.16 1.32 -9.40
C HIS A 175 18.92 0.41 -9.36
N ILE A 176 18.29 0.22 -10.51
CA ILE A 176 17.06 -0.59 -10.65
C ILE A 176 17.42 -1.94 -11.25
N ASP A 177 16.96 -3.01 -10.62
CA ASP A 177 16.91 -4.33 -11.22
C ASP A 177 15.66 -4.43 -12.10
N GLU A 178 15.85 -4.45 -13.41
CA GLU A 178 14.76 -4.46 -14.38
C GLU A 178 13.96 -5.77 -14.37
N GLU A 179 14.59 -6.88 -13.97
CA GLU A 179 13.95 -8.19 -13.90
C GLU A 179 12.98 -8.24 -12.70
N ALA A 180 13.43 -7.76 -11.55
CA ALA A 180 12.63 -7.70 -10.33
C ALA A 180 11.61 -6.55 -10.32
N CYS A 181 11.83 -5.52 -11.14
CA CYS A 181 10.94 -4.34 -11.16
C CYS A 181 9.58 -4.67 -11.80
N VAL A 182 8.50 -4.42 -11.06
CA VAL A 182 7.10 -4.61 -11.50
C VAL A 182 6.42 -3.31 -11.98
N GLY A 183 7.14 -2.18 -12.02
CA GLY A 183 6.62 -0.91 -12.55
C GLY A 183 5.50 -0.27 -11.73
N CYS A 184 5.41 -0.54 -10.42
CA CYS A 184 4.32 -0.06 -9.56
C CYS A 184 4.30 1.47 -9.31
N GLY A 185 5.37 2.20 -9.62
CA GLY A 185 5.44 3.67 -9.52
C GLY A 185 5.80 4.23 -8.14
N LYS A 186 5.74 3.46 -7.04
CA LYS A 186 6.00 3.96 -5.66
C LYS A 186 7.32 4.70 -5.50
N CYS A 187 8.36 4.24 -6.15
CA CYS A 187 9.68 4.91 -6.10
C CYS A 187 9.66 6.29 -6.76
N ALA A 188 8.87 6.47 -7.83
CA ALA A 188 8.72 7.76 -8.50
C ALA A 188 7.89 8.76 -7.67
N GLU A 189 6.89 8.28 -6.92
CA GLU A 189 6.10 9.11 -6.00
C GLU A 189 6.91 9.55 -4.78
N THR A 190 7.88 8.73 -4.36
CA THR A 190 8.74 9.01 -3.20
C THR A 190 9.93 9.89 -3.57
N CYS A 191 10.36 9.91 -4.80
CA CYS A 191 11.51 10.65 -5.30
C CYS A 191 11.09 12.06 -5.71
#